data_d9b124d3d8b2c0f5ee2062789aea50cd
#
_entry.id   d9b124d3d8b2c0f5ee2062789aea50cd
#
_cell.length_a   1.000
_cell.length_b   1.000
_cell.length_c   1.000
_cell.angle_alpha   90.00
_cell.angle_beta   90.00
_cell.angle_gamma   90.00
#
_symmetry.space_group_name_H-M   'P 1'
#
loop_
_entity.id
_entity.type
_entity.pdbx_description
1 polymer ?
#
loop_
_entity_poly.entity_id
_entity_poly.type
_entity_poly.pdbx_seq_one_letter_code
_entity_poly.pdbx_strand_id
1 'polypeptide(L)'
;VLDEELFEGRKMKQAEAATEWSCNATCINTLKRFRFKSSDIYGYLLGRSSDIDDIPIAFAVAASAAYPVGFAPLELDVEAREFRDLYGTGTQKPENPAKLYLTDGGVYDNLGSESMLKSPVPLLMLDASGASQPLWDNSHMSKLELANRTLAVGLDQVVYLRRRLLFEVKQHQQLILGRGLGKIIEYWRERGTRGMNIEQLLQVEQLCAALRTDMD
;
A
#
# COMPACT_ATOMS: atom_id res chain seq x y z
N VAL A 1 -4.09 -13.43 17.56
CA VAL A 1 -5.40 -12.95 17.08
C VAL A 1 -5.39 -12.86 15.56
N LEU A 2 -4.71 -11.88 14.92
CA LEU A 2 -4.74 -11.71 13.46
C LEU A 2 -4.30 -12.98 12.71
N ASP A 3 -3.24 -13.64 13.16
CA ASP A 3 -2.69 -14.85 12.53
C ASP A 3 -3.61 -16.05 12.69
N GLU A 4 -4.18 -16.22 13.88
CA GLU A 4 -5.02 -17.38 14.21
C GLU A 4 -6.42 -17.27 13.59
N GLU A 5 -7.05 -16.09 13.67
CA GLU A 5 -8.45 -15.93 13.29
C GLU A 5 -8.65 -15.65 11.79
N LEU A 6 -7.70 -14.95 11.14
CA LEU A 6 -7.85 -14.60 9.73
C LEU A 6 -6.95 -15.41 8.80
N PHE A 7 -5.76 -15.80 9.26
CA PHE A 7 -4.79 -16.48 8.40
C PHE A 7 -4.46 -17.91 8.81
N GLU A 8 -5.02 -18.42 9.93
CA GLU A 8 -4.88 -19.81 10.37
C GLU A 8 -3.41 -20.26 10.47
N GLY A 9 -2.50 -19.35 10.85
CA GLY A 9 -1.07 -19.60 10.94
C GLY A 9 -0.35 -19.77 9.60
N ARG A 10 -1.04 -19.48 8.46
CA ARG A 10 -0.46 -19.67 7.13
C ARG A 10 0.75 -18.78 6.88
N LYS A 11 1.76 -19.36 6.24
CA LYS A 11 2.99 -18.68 5.84
C LYS A 11 2.88 -18.09 4.43
N MET A 12 3.74 -17.11 4.13
CA MET A 12 3.76 -16.40 2.85
C MET A 12 3.79 -17.36 1.65
N LYS A 13 4.60 -18.42 1.72
CA LYS A 13 4.72 -19.41 0.65
C LYS A 13 3.44 -20.22 0.40
N GLN A 14 2.55 -20.30 1.40
CA GLN A 14 1.26 -20.98 1.29
C GLN A 14 0.14 -20.07 0.78
N ALA A 15 0.46 -18.80 0.54
CA ALA A 15 -0.49 -17.85 -0.01
C ALA A 15 -0.68 -18.07 -1.51
N GLU A 16 -1.28 -19.21 -1.87
CA GLU A 16 -1.67 -19.49 -3.24
C GLU A 16 -2.83 -18.58 -3.64
N ALA A 17 -2.68 -17.85 -4.74
CA ALA A 17 -3.72 -17.03 -5.32
C ALA A 17 -3.71 -17.23 -6.84
N ALA A 18 -4.89 -17.13 -7.45
CA ALA A 18 -5.03 -17.19 -8.91
C ALA A 18 -4.30 -16.01 -9.61
N THR A 19 -4.03 -14.95 -8.87
CA THR A 19 -3.32 -13.75 -9.32
C THR A 19 -2.16 -13.43 -8.40
N GLU A 20 -1.11 -12.85 -8.97
CA GLU A 20 0.02 -12.35 -8.18
C GLU A 20 -0.45 -11.21 -7.26
N TRP A 21 -0.10 -11.30 -5.99
CA TRP A 21 -0.41 -10.27 -5.00
C TRP A 21 0.86 -9.81 -4.28
N SER A 22 0.80 -8.63 -3.68
CA SER A 22 1.88 -8.14 -2.84
C SER A 22 1.37 -7.26 -1.71
N CYS A 23 1.91 -7.43 -0.50
CA CYS A 23 1.81 -6.45 0.58
C CYS A 23 3.02 -5.51 0.52
N ASN A 24 2.77 -4.22 0.65
CA ASN A 24 3.81 -3.21 0.69
C ASN A 24 3.97 -2.68 2.12
N ALA A 25 5.22 -2.58 2.56
CA ALA A 25 5.59 -1.90 3.79
C ALA A 25 6.66 -0.84 3.49
N THR A 26 6.92 0.04 4.43
CA THR A 26 8.03 0.98 4.38
C THR A 26 9.14 0.49 5.28
N CYS A 27 10.33 0.30 4.73
CA CYS A 27 11.52 -0.06 5.51
C CYS A 27 12.18 1.21 6.06
N ILE A 28 12.22 1.34 7.38
CA ILE A 28 12.79 2.50 8.08
C ILE A 28 14.32 2.54 7.91
N ASN A 29 14.99 1.36 7.89
CA ASN A 29 16.44 1.30 7.71
C ASN A 29 16.90 1.85 6.37
N THR A 30 16.13 1.60 5.31
CA THR A 30 16.51 1.97 3.94
C THR A 30 15.78 3.19 3.40
N LEU A 31 14.74 3.67 4.09
CA LEU A 31 13.83 4.74 3.66
C LEU A 31 13.17 4.42 2.30
N LYS A 32 12.96 3.15 2.01
CA LYS A 32 12.41 2.67 0.75
C LYS A 32 11.27 1.70 1.00
N ARG A 33 10.48 1.46 -0.06
CA ARG A 33 9.45 0.43 -0.06
C ARG A 33 10.08 -0.95 0.17
N PHE A 34 9.40 -1.73 1.00
CA PHE A 34 9.64 -3.16 1.17
C PHE A 34 8.40 -3.93 0.72
N ARG A 35 8.57 -5.06 0.06
CA ARG A 35 7.48 -5.80 -0.55
C ARG A 35 7.52 -7.26 -0.16
N PHE A 36 6.35 -7.78 0.19
CA PHE A 36 6.11 -9.19 0.45
C PHE A 36 5.28 -9.78 -0.67
N LYS A 37 5.68 -10.94 -1.19
CA LYS A 37 4.96 -11.76 -2.16
C LYS A 37 4.97 -13.21 -1.73
N SER A 38 4.11 -14.06 -2.31
CA SER A 38 4.14 -15.50 -2.09
C SER A 38 5.43 -16.18 -2.59
N SER A 39 6.18 -15.53 -3.47
CA SER A 39 7.42 -16.03 -4.05
C SER A 39 8.68 -15.49 -3.38
N ASP A 40 8.63 -14.28 -2.83
CA ASP A 40 9.82 -13.56 -2.37
C ASP A 40 9.49 -12.36 -1.50
N ILE A 41 10.50 -11.86 -0.81
CA ILE A 41 10.56 -10.51 -0.24
C ILE A 41 11.55 -9.66 -1.02
N TYR A 42 11.27 -8.37 -1.13
CA TYR A 42 12.09 -7.45 -1.92
C TYR A 42 12.23 -6.08 -1.25
N GLY A 43 13.47 -5.62 -1.12
CA GLY A 43 13.84 -4.25 -0.76
C GLY A 43 14.78 -3.64 -1.79
N TYR A 44 14.56 -2.40 -2.19
CA TYR A 44 15.34 -1.77 -3.28
C TYR A 44 16.85 -1.82 -3.06
N LEU A 45 17.34 -1.56 -1.84
CA LEU A 45 18.76 -1.60 -1.51
C LEU A 45 19.27 -2.99 -1.09
N LEU A 46 18.37 -3.89 -0.72
CA LEU A 46 18.70 -5.23 -0.24
C LEU A 46 18.72 -6.25 -1.38
N GLY A 47 17.82 -6.05 -2.36
CA GLY A 47 17.56 -7.02 -3.41
C GLY A 47 16.38 -7.93 -3.06
N ARG A 48 16.36 -9.14 -3.62
CA ARG A 48 15.30 -10.13 -3.49
C ARG A 48 15.79 -11.34 -2.71
N SER A 49 14.95 -11.84 -1.79
CA SER A 49 15.15 -13.12 -1.12
C SER A 49 13.93 -14.02 -1.30
N SER A 50 14.14 -15.28 -1.69
CA SER A 50 13.11 -16.31 -1.73
C SER A 50 12.99 -17.10 -0.43
N ASP A 51 13.79 -16.76 0.58
CA ASP A 51 13.76 -17.37 1.90
C ASP A 51 12.64 -16.72 2.73
N ILE A 52 11.43 -17.27 2.60
CA ILE A 52 10.18 -16.72 3.16
C ILE A 52 9.34 -17.78 3.89
N ASP A 53 9.85 -18.99 4.07
CA ASP A 53 9.10 -20.15 4.58
C ASP A 53 8.62 -19.95 6.03
N ASP A 54 9.32 -19.16 6.80
CA ASP A 54 9.02 -18.83 8.20
C ASP A 54 8.10 -17.60 8.36
N ILE A 55 7.94 -16.77 7.32
CA ILE A 55 7.20 -15.50 7.41
C ILE A 55 5.69 -15.75 7.39
N PRO A 56 4.94 -15.41 8.46
CA PRO A 56 3.47 -15.48 8.44
C PRO A 56 2.86 -14.46 7.47
N ILE A 57 1.74 -14.80 6.83
CA ILE A 57 0.93 -13.84 6.06
C ILE A 57 0.51 -12.68 6.98
N ALA A 58 0.09 -13.00 8.20
CA ALA A 58 -0.30 -12.01 9.21
C ALA A 58 0.80 -10.98 9.48
N PHE A 59 2.09 -11.39 9.46
CA PHE A 59 3.21 -10.48 9.64
C PHE A 59 3.29 -9.46 8.49
N ALA A 60 3.17 -9.93 7.24
CA ALA A 60 3.21 -9.06 6.07
C ALA A 60 2.06 -8.04 6.06
N VAL A 61 0.84 -8.50 6.44
CA VAL A 61 -0.34 -7.64 6.55
C VAL A 61 -0.18 -6.63 7.69
N ALA A 62 0.28 -7.09 8.87
CA ALA A 62 0.51 -6.22 10.01
C ALA A 62 1.58 -5.15 9.69
N ALA A 63 2.67 -5.52 9.02
CA ALA A 63 3.70 -4.57 8.60
C ALA A 63 3.15 -3.54 7.60
N SER A 64 2.26 -3.97 6.69
CA SER A 64 1.60 -3.09 5.73
C SER A 64 0.63 -2.09 6.37
N ALA A 65 0.06 -2.42 7.53
CA ALA A 65 -0.93 -1.62 8.25
C ALA A 65 -0.39 -0.98 9.54
N ALA A 66 0.91 -1.06 9.81
CA ALA A 66 1.54 -0.51 11.01
C ALA A 66 1.69 1.01 10.92
N TYR A 67 0.57 1.74 11.01
CA TYR A 67 0.53 3.20 10.94
C TYR A 67 1.42 3.81 12.02
N PRO A 68 2.37 4.69 11.64
CA PRO A 68 3.28 5.34 12.59
C PRO A 68 2.52 6.11 13.68
N VAL A 69 3.11 6.23 14.87
CA VAL A 69 2.52 6.82 16.06
C VAL A 69 1.45 5.93 16.73
N GLY A 70 0.63 5.22 15.94
CA GLY A 70 -0.36 4.28 16.47
C GLY A 70 0.21 2.90 16.77
N PHE A 71 1.16 2.45 15.96
CA PHE A 71 1.80 1.14 16.08
C PHE A 71 3.31 1.25 16.06
N ALA A 72 3.96 0.38 16.84
CA ALA A 72 5.41 0.22 16.74
C ALA A 72 5.77 -0.44 15.39
N PRO A 73 6.91 -0.09 14.78
CA PRO A 73 7.42 -0.81 13.62
C PRO A 73 7.61 -2.29 13.92
N LEU A 74 7.31 -3.15 12.94
CA LEU A 74 7.55 -4.59 13.05
C LEU A 74 9.01 -4.90 12.70
N GLU A 75 9.59 -5.80 13.48
CA GLU A 75 10.97 -6.27 13.26
C GLU A 75 10.96 -7.53 12.40
N LEU A 76 11.66 -7.51 11.27
CA LEU A 76 11.93 -8.68 10.45
C LEU A 76 13.40 -9.05 10.56
N ASP A 77 13.69 -10.26 11.06
CA ASP A 77 15.03 -10.81 11.08
C ASP A 77 15.47 -11.16 9.64
N VAL A 78 16.62 -10.65 9.23
CA VAL A 78 17.16 -10.85 7.88
C VAL A 78 18.63 -11.26 7.88
N GLU A 79 19.23 -11.50 9.06
CA GLU A 79 20.64 -11.84 9.21
C GLU A 79 20.99 -13.11 8.43
N ALA A 80 20.17 -14.15 8.58
CA ALA A 80 20.37 -15.43 7.91
C ALA A 80 19.84 -15.50 6.48
N ARG A 81 19.17 -14.46 5.98
CA ARG A 81 18.53 -14.47 4.66
C ARG A 81 19.50 -14.06 3.55
N GLU A 82 19.53 -14.84 2.49
CA GLU A 82 20.29 -14.51 1.30
C GLU A 82 19.49 -13.56 0.40
N PHE A 83 20.00 -12.35 0.18
CA PHE A 83 19.46 -11.38 -0.78
C PHE A 83 20.31 -11.33 -2.03
N ARG A 84 19.66 -11.41 -3.20
CA ARG A 84 20.30 -11.28 -4.53
C ARG A 84 20.00 -9.92 -5.11
N ASP A 85 21.03 -9.22 -5.52
CA ASP A 85 20.88 -7.94 -6.25
C ASP A 85 20.25 -8.20 -7.63
N LEU A 86 19.13 -7.51 -7.90
CA LEU A 86 18.41 -7.63 -9.17
C LEU A 86 18.91 -6.70 -10.26
N TYR A 87 19.65 -5.66 -9.87
CA TYR A 87 20.00 -4.59 -10.80
C TYR A 87 21.48 -4.52 -11.14
N GLY A 88 22.31 -5.35 -10.51
CA GLY A 88 23.75 -5.38 -10.78
C GLY A 88 24.42 -4.01 -10.60
N THR A 89 23.95 -3.22 -9.64
CA THR A 89 24.38 -1.82 -9.47
C THR A 89 25.85 -1.69 -9.08
N GLY A 90 26.54 -2.81 -8.87
CA GLY A 90 27.99 -2.85 -8.58
C GLY A 90 28.40 -2.15 -7.28
N THR A 91 27.46 -1.53 -6.60
CA THR A 91 27.70 -1.00 -5.25
C THR A 91 27.87 -2.16 -4.30
N GLN A 92 29.00 -2.21 -3.59
CA GLN A 92 29.17 -3.15 -2.48
C GLN A 92 27.91 -3.10 -1.64
N LYS A 93 27.19 -4.24 -1.56
CA LYS A 93 26.07 -4.35 -0.61
C LYS A 93 26.63 -3.98 0.76
N PRO A 94 26.04 -3.00 1.47
CA PRO A 94 26.31 -2.93 2.87
C PRO A 94 25.94 -4.28 3.46
N GLU A 95 26.69 -4.76 4.45
CA GLU A 95 26.31 -5.95 5.20
C GLU A 95 24.82 -5.84 5.56
N ASN A 96 24.06 -6.90 5.32
CA ASN A 96 22.64 -6.89 5.63
C ASN A 96 22.51 -6.54 7.12
N PRO A 97 21.65 -5.60 7.49
CA PRO A 97 21.36 -5.40 8.90
C PRO A 97 20.80 -6.71 9.48
N ALA A 98 21.07 -7.02 10.74
CA ALA A 98 20.48 -8.20 11.40
C ALA A 98 18.95 -8.15 11.35
N LYS A 99 18.38 -6.94 11.47
CA LYS A 99 16.93 -6.71 11.49
C LYS A 99 16.52 -5.52 10.62
N LEU A 100 15.35 -5.65 9.98
CA LEU A 100 14.65 -4.55 9.33
C LEU A 100 13.50 -4.09 10.22
N TYR A 101 13.31 -2.78 10.30
CA TYR A 101 12.16 -2.14 10.92
C TYR A 101 11.17 -1.73 9.84
N LEU A 102 9.98 -2.32 9.87
CA LEU A 102 8.94 -2.14 8.86
C LEU A 102 7.75 -1.41 9.46
N THR A 103 7.25 -0.42 8.74
CA THR A 103 6.06 0.35 9.10
C THR A 103 5.11 0.39 7.90
N ASP A 104 3.95 1.02 8.07
CA ASP A 104 2.89 1.13 7.09
C ASP A 104 3.40 1.44 5.67
N GLY A 105 2.92 0.69 4.71
CA GLY A 105 3.26 0.89 3.30
C GLY A 105 2.86 2.26 2.77
N GLY A 106 1.81 2.84 3.32
CA GLY A 106 1.31 4.16 2.99
C GLY A 106 2.29 5.30 3.28
N VAL A 107 3.24 5.10 4.19
CA VAL A 107 4.29 6.09 4.47
C VAL A 107 5.15 6.34 3.21
N TYR A 108 5.43 5.31 2.43
CA TYR A 108 6.17 5.44 1.18
C TYR A 108 5.26 5.62 -0.04
N ASP A 109 4.22 4.80 -0.16
CA ASP A 109 3.28 4.82 -1.28
C ASP A 109 1.88 4.33 -0.85
N ASN A 110 1.06 5.24 -0.36
CA ASN A 110 -0.27 4.93 0.17
C ASN A 110 -1.23 4.35 -0.87
N LEU A 111 -0.96 4.58 -2.15
CA LEU A 111 -1.75 4.02 -3.25
C LEU A 111 -1.21 2.67 -3.75
N GLY A 112 -0.06 2.21 -3.27
CA GLY A 112 0.58 0.98 -3.74
C GLY A 112 0.93 0.97 -5.23
N SER A 113 0.98 2.14 -5.83
CA SER A 113 0.98 2.35 -7.28
C SER A 113 2.34 2.17 -7.96
N GLU A 114 3.43 2.29 -7.23
CA GLU A 114 4.78 2.37 -7.81
C GLU A 114 5.14 1.16 -8.67
N SER A 115 4.74 -0.05 -8.25
CA SER A 115 5.01 -1.26 -9.05
C SER A 115 4.22 -1.31 -10.36
N MET A 116 3.12 -0.56 -10.45
CA MET A 116 2.20 -0.55 -11.59
C MET A 116 2.43 0.62 -12.56
N LEU A 117 3.23 1.62 -12.17
CA LEU A 117 3.47 2.80 -13.01
C LEU A 117 3.99 2.45 -14.40
N LYS A 118 4.89 1.47 -14.49
CA LYS A 118 5.51 1.04 -15.76
C LYS A 118 4.77 -0.13 -16.43
N SER A 119 3.73 -0.66 -15.81
CA SER A 119 2.95 -1.76 -16.39
C SER A 119 2.15 -1.26 -17.60
N PRO A 120 2.11 -1.98 -18.72
CA PRO A 120 1.31 -1.61 -19.88
C PRO A 120 -0.19 -1.88 -19.70
N VAL A 121 -0.57 -2.62 -18.67
CA VAL A 121 -1.97 -2.99 -18.42
C VAL A 121 -2.74 -1.84 -17.76
N PRO A 122 -4.08 -1.76 -17.99
CA PRO A 122 -4.94 -0.83 -17.27
C PRO A 122 -4.85 -1.04 -15.75
N LEU A 123 -4.92 0.06 -15.00
CA LEU A 123 -4.79 0.07 -13.55
C LEU A 123 -6.13 0.42 -12.91
N LEU A 124 -6.66 -0.50 -12.09
CA LEU A 124 -7.74 -0.22 -11.15
C LEU A 124 -7.12 0.07 -9.77
N MET A 125 -7.41 1.24 -9.22
CA MET A 125 -6.90 1.65 -7.92
C MET A 125 -8.06 1.94 -6.96
N LEU A 126 -8.02 1.31 -5.80
CA LEU A 126 -8.91 1.60 -4.68
C LEU A 126 -8.18 2.50 -3.69
N ASP A 127 -8.66 3.73 -3.55
CA ASP A 127 -8.09 4.70 -2.63
C ASP A 127 -8.98 4.82 -1.39
N ALA A 128 -8.60 4.09 -0.36
CA ALA A 128 -9.24 4.11 0.95
C ALA A 128 -8.58 5.10 1.93
N SER A 129 -7.65 5.96 1.45
CA SER A 129 -6.99 6.93 2.31
C SER A 129 -7.98 7.92 2.90
N GLY A 130 -7.88 8.14 4.21
CA GLY A 130 -8.65 9.16 4.92
C GLY A 130 -8.22 10.56 4.49
N ALA A 131 -9.16 11.45 4.20
CA ALA A 131 -8.84 12.87 4.08
C ALA A 131 -8.63 13.45 5.48
N SER A 132 -7.47 14.04 5.72
CA SER A 132 -7.25 14.82 6.93
C SER A 132 -8.22 16.00 6.95
N GLN A 133 -9.03 16.09 8.00
CA GLN A 133 -9.96 17.20 8.16
C GLN A 133 -9.22 18.45 8.65
N PRO A 134 -9.49 19.64 8.09
CA PRO A 134 -8.96 20.87 8.63
C PRO A 134 -9.49 21.08 10.06
N LEU A 135 -8.63 21.51 10.98
CA LEU A 135 -9.03 21.92 12.32
C LEU A 135 -9.01 23.45 12.37
N TRP A 136 -10.18 24.03 12.43
CA TRP A 136 -10.32 25.50 12.46
C TRP A 136 -10.40 26.07 13.88
N ASP A 137 -10.70 25.23 14.87
CA ASP A 137 -11.01 25.67 16.22
C ASP A 137 -10.32 24.81 17.29
N ASN A 138 -8.98 24.78 17.23
CA ASN A 138 -8.21 24.05 18.24
C ASN A 138 -6.97 24.85 18.67
N SER A 139 -7.15 25.62 19.73
CA SER A 139 -6.08 26.47 20.27
C SER A 139 -4.97 25.71 20.99
N HIS A 140 -5.21 24.45 21.39
CA HIS A 140 -4.25 23.66 22.16
C HIS A 140 -4.16 22.22 21.62
N MET A 141 -3.06 21.90 20.96
CA MET A 141 -2.72 20.53 20.59
C MET A 141 -1.58 20.01 21.48
N SER A 142 -1.69 18.75 21.90
CA SER A 142 -0.57 18.05 22.50
C SER A 142 0.57 17.86 21.50
N LYS A 143 1.79 17.65 21.98
CA LYS A 143 2.94 17.40 21.12
C LYS A 143 2.73 16.16 20.22
N LEU A 144 2.04 15.14 20.73
CA LEU A 144 1.73 13.93 19.99
C LEU A 144 0.72 14.18 18.85
N GLU A 145 -0.33 14.95 19.13
CA GLU A 145 -1.29 15.37 18.11
C GLU A 145 -0.66 16.20 17.01
N LEU A 146 0.23 17.14 17.41
CA LEU A 146 0.97 17.96 16.46
C LEU A 146 1.88 17.10 15.57
N ALA A 147 2.60 16.13 16.15
CA ALA A 147 3.45 15.22 15.41
C ALA A 147 2.62 14.35 14.43
N ASN A 148 1.48 13.81 14.88
CA ASN A 148 0.58 13.02 14.05
C ASN A 148 0.00 13.85 12.89
N ARG A 149 -0.42 15.08 13.14
CA ARG A 149 -0.92 15.97 12.08
C ARG A 149 0.18 16.38 11.10
N THR A 150 1.40 16.61 11.58
CA THR A 150 2.54 16.89 10.70
C THR A 150 2.84 15.70 9.78
N LEU A 151 2.81 14.49 10.33
CA LEU A 151 2.92 13.26 9.55
C LEU A 151 1.79 13.16 8.51
N ALA A 152 0.54 13.41 8.92
CA ALA A 152 -0.62 13.36 8.04
C ALA A 152 -0.47 14.32 6.84
N VAL A 153 0.04 15.54 7.06
CA VAL A 153 0.34 16.47 5.95
C VAL A 153 1.33 15.87 4.96
N GLY A 154 2.39 15.22 5.44
CA GLY A 154 3.37 14.55 4.58
C GLY A 154 2.74 13.41 3.77
N LEU A 155 1.94 12.57 4.41
CA LEU A 155 1.24 11.46 3.77
C LEU A 155 0.21 11.94 2.72
N ASP A 156 -0.56 12.97 3.02
CA ASP A 156 -1.51 13.56 2.08
C ASP A 156 -0.79 14.13 0.84
N GLN A 157 0.37 14.77 1.01
CA GLN A 157 1.18 15.24 -0.11
C GLN A 157 1.73 14.09 -0.97
N VAL A 158 2.18 13.00 -0.36
CA VAL A 158 2.60 11.80 -1.11
C VAL A 158 1.46 11.26 -1.95
N VAL A 159 0.26 11.09 -1.37
CA VAL A 159 -0.93 10.62 -2.09
C VAL A 159 -1.27 11.56 -3.26
N TYR A 160 -1.27 12.86 -3.02
CA TYR A 160 -1.60 13.86 -4.03
C TYR A 160 -0.62 13.85 -5.21
N LEU A 161 0.70 13.80 -4.91
CA LEU A 161 1.74 13.73 -5.94
C LEU A 161 1.68 12.42 -6.72
N ARG A 162 1.41 11.30 -6.05
CA ARG A 162 1.25 9.99 -6.71
C ARG A 162 0.04 9.97 -7.64
N ARG A 163 -1.09 10.56 -7.24
CA ARG A 163 -2.26 10.71 -8.12
C ARG A 163 -1.92 11.51 -9.37
N ARG A 164 -1.23 12.65 -9.22
CA ARG A 164 -0.78 13.46 -10.37
C ARG A 164 0.11 12.67 -11.30
N LEU A 165 1.12 11.99 -10.76
CA LEU A 165 2.03 11.14 -11.54
C LEU A 165 1.28 10.03 -12.29
N LEU A 166 0.31 9.39 -11.65
CA LEU A 166 -0.54 8.38 -12.29
C LEU A 166 -1.32 8.96 -13.46
N PHE A 167 -1.90 10.15 -13.31
CA PHE A 167 -2.60 10.82 -14.41
C PHE A 167 -1.67 11.12 -15.59
N GLU A 168 -0.44 11.54 -15.33
CA GLU A 168 0.55 11.85 -16.37
C GLU A 168 1.04 10.58 -17.09
N VAL A 169 1.36 9.52 -16.34
CA VAL A 169 1.96 8.29 -16.88
C VAL A 169 0.92 7.37 -17.52
N LYS A 170 -0.23 7.18 -16.86
CA LYS A 170 -1.26 6.23 -17.30
C LYS A 170 -2.35 6.88 -18.15
N GLN A 171 -2.45 8.21 -18.16
CA GLN A 171 -3.46 8.97 -18.89
C GLN A 171 -4.87 8.39 -18.67
N HIS A 172 -5.43 7.74 -19.73
CA HIS A 172 -6.79 7.17 -19.70
C HIS A 172 -6.84 5.68 -19.36
N GLN A 173 -5.69 5.06 -19.04
CA GLN A 173 -5.59 3.62 -18.72
C GLN A 173 -5.70 3.35 -17.21
N GLN A 174 -6.23 4.28 -16.46
CA GLN A 174 -6.37 4.13 -15.02
C GLN A 174 -7.78 4.49 -14.56
N LEU A 175 -8.23 3.79 -13.53
CA LEU A 175 -9.41 4.08 -12.78
C LEU A 175 -9.04 4.19 -11.31
N ILE A 176 -9.25 5.35 -10.71
CA ILE A 176 -9.02 5.58 -9.29
C ILE A 176 -10.38 5.64 -8.62
N LEU A 177 -10.65 4.66 -7.77
CA LEU A 177 -11.86 4.58 -6.95
C LEU A 177 -11.51 4.98 -5.52
N GLY A 178 -12.25 5.92 -4.95
CA GLY A 178 -12.00 6.40 -3.61
C GLY A 178 -13.21 7.07 -3.00
N ARG A 179 -13.04 7.86 -1.94
CA ARG A 179 -14.12 8.60 -1.26
C ARG A 179 -14.99 9.48 -2.16
N GLY A 180 -14.53 9.79 -3.35
CA GLY A 180 -15.28 10.49 -4.38
C GLY A 180 -16.08 9.58 -5.29
N LEU A 181 -16.25 8.30 -5.00
CA LEU A 181 -16.84 7.33 -5.91
C LEU A 181 -18.22 7.76 -6.43
N GLY A 182 -19.09 8.27 -5.55
CA GLY A 182 -20.36 8.84 -5.96
C GLY A 182 -20.22 9.97 -6.97
N LYS A 183 -19.24 10.86 -6.78
CA LYS A 183 -18.94 11.95 -7.73
C LYS A 183 -18.31 11.46 -9.02
N ILE A 184 -17.54 10.38 -8.98
CA ILE A 184 -16.95 9.75 -10.17
C ILE A 184 -18.04 9.07 -11.00
N ILE A 185 -18.97 8.38 -10.36
CA ILE A 185 -20.13 7.77 -11.02
C ILE A 185 -21.02 8.85 -11.65
N GLU A 186 -21.27 9.94 -10.93
CA GLU A 186 -22.01 11.10 -11.42
C GLU A 186 -21.30 11.75 -12.62
N TYR A 187 -20.00 11.95 -12.55
CA TYR A 187 -19.16 12.42 -13.64
C TYR A 187 -19.22 11.52 -14.89
N TRP A 188 -19.25 10.20 -14.72
CA TRP A 188 -19.39 9.27 -15.84
C TRP A 188 -20.80 9.20 -16.40
N ARG A 189 -21.83 9.37 -15.58
CA ARG A 189 -23.20 9.53 -16.05
C ARG A 189 -23.36 10.75 -16.94
N GLU A 190 -22.72 11.86 -16.57
CA GLU A 190 -22.80 13.12 -17.32
C GLU A 190 -21.99 13.12 -18.62
N ARG A 191 -20.81 12.47 -18.62
CA ARG A 191 -19.86 12.53 -19.75
C ARG A 191 -19.80 11.29 -20.62
N GLY A 192 -20.63 10.30 -20.33
CA GLY A 192 -20.65 9.04 -21.07
C GLY A 192 -19.58 8.05 -20.57
N THR A 193 -19.92 6.79 -20.64
CA THR A 193 -19.24 5.70 -19.95
C THR A 193 -18.08 5.11 -20.71
N ARG A 194 -17.51 5.75 -21.72
CA ARG A 194 -16.36 5.29 -22.51
C ARG A 194 -16.18 3.76 -22.55
N GLY A 195 -17.24 3.01 -22.95
CA GLY A 195 -17.17 1.58 -23.12
C GLY A 195 -17.73 0.71 -21.99
N MET A 196 -18.10 1.26 -20.83
CA MET A 196 -18.90 0.53 -19.85
C MET A 196 -20.40 0.69 -20.17
N ASN A 197 -21.15 -0.40 -20.10
CA ASN A 197 -22.61 -0.32 -20.21
C ASN A 197 -23.23 0.10 -18.86
N ILE A 198 -24.48 0.52 -18.88
CA ILE A 198 -25.22 0.99 -17.69
C ILE A 198 -25.28 -0.11 -16.61
N GLU A 199 -25.33 -1.37 -17.01
CA GLU A 199 -25.43 -2.52 -16.13
C GLU A 199 -24.13 -2.74 -15.33
N GLN A 200 -22.97 -2.57 -15.96
CA GLN A 200 -21.65 -2.60 -15.30
C GLN A 200 -21.48 -1.44 -14.31
N LEU A 201 -21.99 -0.25 -14.64
CA LEU A 201 -21.99 0.90 -13.71
C LEU A 201 -22.87 0.64 -12.48
N LEU A 202 -24.05 0.05 -12.66
CA LEU A 202 -24.94 -0.32 -11.56
C LEU A 202 -24.32 -1.40 -10.66
N GLN A 203 -23.61 -2.37 -11.23
CA GLN A 203 -22.86 -3.37 -10.45
C GLN A 203 -21.75 -2.73 -9.63
N VAL A 204 -21.00 -1.78 -10.18
CA VAL A 204 -19.98 -1.01 -9.45
C VAL A 204 -20.63 -0.17 -8.34
N GLU A 205 -21.76 0.48 -8.59
CA GLU A 205 -22.53 1.21 -7.55
C GLU A 205 -22.97 0.29 -6.40
N GLN A 206 -23.48 -0.88 -6.72
CA GLN A 206 -23.93 -1.87 -5.71
C GLN A 206 -22.77 -2.40 -4.87
N LEU A 207 -21.63 -2.73 -5.51
CA LEU A 207 -20.40 -3.14 -4.82
C LEU A 207 -19.89 -2.03 -3.88
N CYS A 208 -19.94 -0.79 -4.31
CA CYS A 208 -19.49 0.35 -3.51
C CYS A 208 -20.44 0.68 -2.37
N ALA A 209 -21.74 0.47 -2.56
CA ALA A 209 -22.73 0.61 -1.49
C ALA A 209 -22.54 -0.50 -0.43
N ALA A 210 -22.28 -1.74 -0.84
CA ALA A 210 -21.98 -2.85 0.05
C ALA A 210 -20.70 -2.60 0.88
N LEU A 211 -19.62 -2.11 0.26
CA LEU A 211 -18.38 -1.74 0.95
C LEU A 211 -18.54 -0.58 1.94
N ARG A 212 -19.53 0.29 1.77
CA ARG A 212 -19.83 1.38 2.70
C ARG A 212 -20.52 0.89 3.99
N THR A 213 -21.32 -0.15 3.91
CA THR A 213 -22.05 -0.70 5.06
C THR A 213 -21.15 -1.52 6.00
N ASP A 214 -20.03 -2.02 5.51
CA ASP A 214 -19.06 -2.79 6.31
C ASP A 214 -17.96 -1.91 6.97
N MET A 215 -17.96 -0.60 6.71
CA MET A 215 -16.95 0.35 7.22
C MET A 215 -17.52 1.43 8.16
N ASP A 216 -18.80 1.40 8.47
CA ASP A 216 -19.48 2.19 9.50
C ASP A 216 -19.63 1.37 10.79
#